data_eaf8f2db83ae772c4295ffded272f94f
#
_entry.id   eaf8f2db83ae772c4295ffded272f94f
#
_cell.length_a   1.000
_cell.length_b   1.000
_cell.length_c   1.000
_cell.angle_alpha   90.00
_cell.angle_beta   90.00
_cell.angle_gamma   90.00
#
_symmetry.space_group_name_H-M   'P 1'
#
loop_
_entity.id
_entity.type
_entity.pdbx_description
1 polymer ?
#
loop_
_entity_poly.entity_id
_entity_poly.type
_entity_poly.pdbx_seq_one_letter_code
_entity_poly.pdbx_strand_id
1 'polypeptide(L)'
;GYLQLAVAQSDMAQDAYDGSGIFSHESTERSFSAVAALYEEAVQVIVRADSGITTLEELQGCTLSVGEEESGSEQNAWQVLAACGLNNRLVHTVNLNYTDAAARLADGTIDAMFLTAGLHADALEQLAKTCAIRLLSVDGGVGARLLAAYPAYRACVIPAGTYAGQAEDVWTVSVQALLLASNTLSDETVQRLTARYFDSVDAVAAAVPVPLVTDPAVAAAQSVIPYHPGAAAYYTAQGITPAGPETGASPEQEAAA
;
A
#
# COMPACT_ATOMS: atom_id res chain seq x y z
N GLY A 1 -3.35 -1.62 -22.91
CA GLY A 1 -4.19 -2.77 -23.12
C GLY A 1 -3.54 -4.15 -22.99
N TYR A 2 -2.34 -4.26 -22.34
CA TYR A 2 -1.69 -5.57 -22.15
C TYR A 2 -2.16 -6.29 -20.89
N LEU A 3 -2.54 -5.56 -19.85
CA LEU A 3 -3.07 -6.12 -18.61
C LEU A 3 -4.57 -5.89 -18.53
N GLN A 4 -5.30 -6.91 -18.13
CA GLN A 4 -6.74 -6.86 -17.89
C GLN A 4 -7.07 -6.73 -16.40
N LEU A 5 -6.21 -7.29 -15.55
CA LEU A 5 -6.31 -7.25 -14.10
C LEU A 5 -4.93 -6.91 -13.51
N ALA A 6 -4.93 -6.17 -12.42
CA ALA A 6 -3.72 -5.84 -11.66
C ALA A 6 -4.05 -5.78 -10.16
N VAL A 7 -3.01 -5.94 -9.33
CA VAL A 7 -3.04 -5.53 -7.93
C VAL A 7 -2.10 -4.35 -7.78
N ALA A 8 -2.59 -3.27 -7.17
CA ALA A 8 -1.80 -2.07 -6.94
C ALA A 8 -2.17 -1.43 -5.59
N GLN A 9 -1.24 -0.66 -5.04
CA GLN A 9 -1.50 0.16 -3.87
C GLN A 9 -2.53 1.24 -4.17
N SER A 10 -3.40 1.53 -3.22
CA SER A 10 -4.50 2.49 -3.38
C SER A 10 -4.01 3.91 -3.66
N ASP A 11 -2.93 4.36 -3.04
CA ASP A 11 -2.30 5.66 -3.27
C ASP A 11 -1.73 5.77 -4.69
N MET A 12 -1.03 4.73 -5.17
CA MET A 12 -0.53 4.67 -6.54
C MET A 12 -1.66 4.66 -7.57
N ALA A 13 -2.72 3.90 -7.30
CA ALA A 13 -3.91 3.87 -8.15
C ALA A 13 -4.61 5.23 -8.18
N GLN A 14 -4.71 5.93 -7.04
CA GLN A 14 -5.25 7.27 -6.96
C GLN A 14 -4.40 8.28 -7.72
N ASP A 15 -3.07 8.26 -7.52
CA ASP A 15 -2.14 9.17 -8.19
C ASP A 15 -2.20 9.02 -9.72
N ALA A 16 -2.23 7.79 -10.22
CA ALA A 16 -2.39 7.52 -11.66
C ALA A 16 -3.74 8.02 -12.19
N TYR A 17 -4.82 7.81 -11.42
CA TYR A 17 -6.17 8.22 -11.78
C TYR A 17 -6.32 9.75 -11.81
N ASP A 18 -5.67 10.47 -10.88
CA ASP A 18 -5.73 11.92 -10.74
C ASP A 18 -4.62 12.66 -11.51
N GLY A 19 -3.59 11.95 -11.99
CA GLY A 19 -2.39 12.55 -12.61
C GLY A 19 -1.55 13.30 -11.59
N SER A 20 -1.40 12.73 -10.39
CA SER A 20 -0.62 13.32 -9.29
C SER A 20 0.61 12.47 -8.96
N GLY A 21 1.36 12.82 -7.92
CA GLY A 21 2.53 12.08 -7.49
C GLY A 21 3.55 11.86 -8.60
N ILE A 22 4.02 10.64 -8.77
CA ILE A 22 4.96 10.27 -9.85
C ILE A 22 4.35 10.39 -11.25
N PHE A 23 3.03 10.39 -11.37
CA PHE A 23 2.29 10.54 -12.65
C PHE A 23 1.97 11.99 -13.00
N SER A 24 2.46 12.99 -12.25
CA SER A 24 2.13 14.41 -12.44
C SER A 24 2.58 14.99 -13.81
N HIS A 25 3.48 14.32 -14.51
CA HIS A 25 3.96 14.69 -15.84
C HIS A 25 3.32 13.87 -16.97
N GLU A 26 2.43 12.96 -16.65
CA GLU A 26 1.72 12.12 -17.60
C GLU A 26 0.26 12.55 -17.72
N SER A 27 -0.43 12.01 -18.72
CA SER A 27 -1.89 12.17 -18.79
C SER A 27 -2.55 11.30 -17.73
N THR A 28 -3.66 11.79 -17.16
CA THR A 28 -4.46 11.00 -16.21
C THR A 28 -4.84 9.65 -16.81
N GLU A 29 -4.59 8.57 -16.06
CA GLU A 29 -4.92 7.22 -16.53
C GLU A 29 -6.22 6.74 -15.88
N ARG A 30 -7.29 6.75 -16.63
CA ARG A 30 -8.65 6.36 -16.20
C ARG A 30 -9.18 5.13 -16.93
N SER A 31 -8.31 4.34 -17.54
CA SER A 31 -8.69 3.12 -18.27
C SER A 31 -8.90 1.92 -17.35
N PHE A 32 -8.78 2.10 -16.04
CA PHE A 32 -8.99 1.07 -15.03
C PHE A 32 -9.90 1.53 -13.89
N SER A 33 -10.47 0.58 -13.17
CA SER A 33 -11.35 0.82 -12.02
C SER A 33 -11.13 -0.24 -10.95
N ALA A 34 -11.54 0.07 -9.71
CA ALA A 34 -11.43 -0.86 -8.60
C ALA A 34 -12.45 -2.01 -8.71
N VAL A 35 -12.03 -3.18 -8.25
CA VAL A 35 -12.89 -4.36 -8.10
C VAL A 35 -13.13 -4.67 -6.62
N ALA A 36 -12.05 -4.74 -5.84
CA ALA A 36 -12.11 -5.03 -4.41
C ALA A 36 -10.86 -4.50 -3.69
N ALA A 37 -10.98 -4.10 -2.43
CA ALA A 37 -9.84 -4.03 -1.53
C ALA A 37 -9.48 -5.45 -1.06
N LEU A 38 -8.20 -5.79 -1.13
CA LEU A 38 -7.70 -7.15 -0.85
C LEU A 38 -7.14 -7.29 0.56
N TYR A 39 -6.22 -6.41 0.94
CA TYR A 39 -5.55 -6.41 2.25
C TYR A 39 -4.90 -5.07 2.52
N GLU A 40 -4.58 -4.84 3.79
CA GLU A 40 -3.87 -3.65 4.23
C GLU A 40 -2.36 -3.83 4.08
N GLU A 41 -1.68 -2.81 3.58
CA GLU A 41 -0.23 -2.74 3.43
C GLU A 41 0.33 -1.67 4.37
N ALA A 42 0.96 -2.11 5.45
CA ALA A 42 1.55 -1.23 6.44
C ALA A 42 2.89 -0.66 5.94
N VAL A 43 3.10 0.63 6.14
CA VAL A 43 4.41 1.25 5.95
C VAL A 43 5.29 0.86 7.13
N GLN A 44 6.32 0.06 6.88
CA GLN A 44 7.20 -0.49 7.89
C GLN A 44 8.60 0.11 7.70
N VAL A 45 9.15 0.68 8.77
CA VAL A 45 10.49 1.25 8.80
C VAL A 45 11.35 0.40 9.74
N ILE A 46 12.31 -0.30 9.19
CA ILE A 46 13.06 -1.35 9.88
C ILE A 46 14.51 -0.93 10.05
N VAL A 47 15.04 -1.07 11.26
CA VAL A 47 16.45 -0.91 11.61
C VAL A 47 16.94 -2.13 12.35
N ARG A 48 18.27 -2.34 12.43
CA ARG A 48 18.80 -3.33 13.36
C ARG A 48 18.57 -2.88 14.82
N ALA A 49 18.24 -3.83 15.69
CA ALA A 49 17.97 -3.52 17.11
C ALA A 49 19.21 -2.95 17.83
N ASP A 50 20.42 -3.28 17.37
CA ASP A 50 21.71 -2.82 17.92
C ASP A 50 22.23 -1.52 17.29
N SER A 51 21.51 -0.92 16.32
CA SER A 51 21.93 0.31 15.63
C SER A 51 21.92 1.56 16.53
N GLY A 52 21.17 1.51 17.64
CA GLY A 52 20.91 2.69 18.48
C GLY A 52 19.81 3.62 17.94
N ILE A 53 19.34 3.41 16.70
CA ILE A 53 18.24 4.20 16.09
C ILE A 53 16.91 3.76 16.71
N THR A 54 16.14 4.73 17.23
CA THR A 54 14.88 4.50 17.95
C THR A 54 13.73 5.36 17.42
N THR A 55 14.03 6.43 16.68
CA THR A 55 13.07 7.35 16.10
C THR A 55 13.34 7.60 14.62
N LEU A 56 12.35 8.14 13.90
CA LEU A 56 12.49 8.46 12.48
C LEU A 56 13.46 9.62 12.23
N GLU A 57 13.55 10.58 13.15
CA GLU A 57 14.46 11.73 13.06
C GLU A 57 15.93 11.31 13.12
N GLU A 58 16.23 10.21 13.82
CA GLU A 58 17.59 9.64 13.91
C GLU A 58 18.07 8.98 12.61
N LEU A 59 17.21 8.88 11.59
CA LEU A 59 17.60 8.46 10.24
C LEU A 59 18.43 9.50 9.50
N GLN A 60 18.58 10.72 10.05
CA GLN A 60 19.44 11.75 9.46
C GLN A 60 20.89 11.27 9.37
N GLY A 61 21.48 11.35 8.18
CA GLY A 61 22.84 10.91 7.88
C GLY A 61 22.98 9.40 7.57
N CYS A 62 21.88 8.63 7.73
CA CYS A 62 21.86 7.20 7.50
C CYS A 62 21.71 6.84 6.01
N THR A 63 22.11 5.61 5.67
CA THR A 63 21.88 4.99 4.37
C THR A 63 20.62 4.12 4.43
N LEU A 64 19.63 4.44 3.62
CA LEU A 64 18.29 3.85 3.67
C LEU A 64 17.95 3.15 2.36
N SER A 65 17.40 1.93 2.41
CA SER A 65 16.68 1.37 1.27
C SER A 65 15.25 1.90 1.28
N VAL A 66 14.83 2.54 0.20
CA VAL A 66 13.50 3.14 0.06
C VAL A 66 12.52 2.29 -0.76
N GLY A 67 12.93 1.11 -1.20
CA GLY A 67 12.18 0.25 -2.12
C GLY A 67 12.75 0.31 -3.54
N GLU A 68 12.13 -0.42 -4.45
CA GLU A 68 12.51 -0.39 -5.87
C GLU A 68 12.14 0.96 -6.49
N GLU A 69 12.89 1.36 -7.51
CA GLU A 69 12.65 2.61 -8.24
C GLU A 69 11.23 2.65 -8.81
N GLU A 70 10.56 3.79 -8.69
CA GLU A 70 9.16 4.02 -9.11
C GLU A 70 8.12 3.11 -8.42
N SER A 71 8.49 2.44 -7.32
CA SER A 71 7.56 1.63 -6.54
C SER A 71 6.73 2.47 -5.57
N GLY A 72 5.55 1.95 -5.19
CA GLY A 72 4.75 2.57 -4.12
C GLY A 72 5.49 2.63 -2.79
N SER A 73 6.36 1.65 -2.49
CA SER A 73 7.23 1.71 -1.30
C SER A 73 8.20 2.87 -1.33
N GLU A 74 8.80 3.17 -2.48
CA GLU A 74 9.67 4.34 -2.63
C GLU A 74 8.89 5.63 -2.39
N GLN A 75 7.71 5.76 -2.99
CA GLN A 75 6.84 6.92 -2.79
C GLN A 75 6.48 7.07 -1.30
N ASN A 76 6.04 6.01 -0.64
CA ASN A 76 5.69 6.04 0.77
C ASN A 76 6.91 6.38 1.66
N ALA A 77 8.08 5.84 1.36
CA ALA A 77 9.32 6.17 2.08
C ALA A 77 9.62 7.67 2.00
N TRP A 78 9.55 8.27 0.80
CA TRP A 78 9.78 9.70 0.63
C TRP A 78 8.73 10.56 1.33
N GLN A 79 7.47 10.14 1.36
CA GLN A 79 6.39 10.83 2.08
C GLN A 79 6.64 10.81 3.59
N VAL A 80 7.04 9.65 4.16
CA VAL A 80 7.42 9.53 5.58
C VAL A 80 8.63 10.41 5.90
N LEU A 81 9.70 10.31 5.11
CA LEU A 81 10.91 11.12 5.30
C LEU A 81 10.59 12.62 5.25
N ALA A 82 9.81 13.07 4.26
CA ALA A 82 9.40 14.48 4.15
C ALA A 82 8.55 14.92 5.36
N ALA A 83 7.65 14.04 5.85
CA ALA A 83 6.88 14.32 7.05
C ALA A 83 7.73 14.42 8.32
N CYS A 84 8.93 13.80 8.35
CA CYS A 84 9.92 13.95 9.42
C CYS A 84 10.83 15.17 9.20
N GLY A 85 10.71 15.89 8.07
CA GLY A 85 11.63 16.97 7.70
C GLY A 85 12.95 16.50 7.09
N LEU A 86 13.03 15.22 6.71
CA LEU A 86 14.18 14.62 6.03
C LEU A 86 14.01 14.70 4.50
N ASN A 87 15.12 14.81 3.80
CA ASN A 87 15.16 14.87 2.33
C ASN A 87 16.47 14.27 1.81
N ASN A 88 16.63 14.21 0.50
CA ASN A 88 17.80 13.64 -0.18
C ASN A 88 19.17 14.32 0.09
N ARG A 89 19.19 15.43 0.83
CA ARG A 89 20.43 16.06 1.32
C ARG A 89 20.78 15.62 2.73
N LEU A 90 19.80 15.07 3.45
CA LEU A 90 19.92 14.69 4.85
C LEU A 90 20.02 13.18 5.06
N VAL A 91 19.69 12.39 4.05
CA VAL A 91 19.79 10.92 4.05
C VAL A 91 20.45 10.44 2.75
N HIS A 92 21.01 9.23 2.77
CA HIS A 92 21.53 8.55 1.59
C HIS A 92 20.56 7.43 1.21
N THR A 93 19.96 7.47 0.02
CA THR A 93 18.99 6.44 -0.37
C THR A 93 19.54 5.52 -1.44
N VAL A 94 19.10 4.26 -1.39
CA VAL A 94 19.35 3.24 -2.40
C VAL A 94 18.04 2.55 -2.75
N ASN A 95 17.85 2.22 -4.01
CA ASN A 95 16.69 1.48 -4.49
C ASN A 95 17.01 0.00 -4.55
N LEU A 96 16.33 -0.80 -3.74
CA LEU A 96 16.52 -2.25 -3.63
C LEU A 96 15.15 -2.95 -3.52
N ASN A 97 15.05 -4.17 -4.03
CA ASN A 97 13.95 -5.05 -3.66
C ASN A 97 14.05 -5.46 -2.18
N TYR A 98 12.98 -5.96 -1.61
CA TYR A 98 12.91 -6.26 -0.18
C TYR A 98 13.91 -7.30 0.29
N THR A 99 14.22 -8.30 -0.54
CA THR A 99 15.18 -9.37 -0.21
C THR A 99 16.60 -8.82 -0.13
N ASP A 100 17.01 -8.02 -1.10
CA ASP A 100 18.34 -7.40 -1.12
C ASP A 100 18.47 -6.35 -0.01
N ALA A 101 17.42 -5.58 0.25
CA ALA A 101 17.38 -4.62 1.35
C ALA A 101 17.56 -5.34 2.71
N ALA A 102 16.82 -6.42 2.94
CA ALA A 102 16.93 -7.21 4.16
C ALA A 102 18.35 -7.79 4.34
N ALA A 103 18.96 -8.31 3.26
CA ALA A 103 20.35 -8.82 3.31
C ALA A 103 21.35 -7.71 3.67
N ARG A 104 21.23 -6.52 3.05
CA ARG A 104 22.11 -5.38 3.33
C ARG A 104 21.87 -4.74 4.69
N LEU A 105 20.65 -4.80 5.22
CA LEU A 105 20.38 -4.39 6.60
C LEU A 105 21.04 -5.35 7.59
N ALA A 106 20.96 -6.66 7.34
CA ALA A 106 21.57 -7.68 8.19
C ALA A 106 23.10 -7.57 8.23
N ASP A 107 23.77 -7.30 7.10
CA ASP A 107 25.23 -7.15 7.03
C ASP A 107 25.73 -5.74 7.42
N GLY A 108 24.80 -4.78 7.64
CA GLY A 108 25.11 -3.42 8.06
C GLY A 108 25.62 -2.49 6.95
N THR A 109 25.43 -2.83 5.67
CA THR A 109 25.72 -1.96 4.53
C THR A 109 24.67 -0.88 4.32
N ILE A 110 23.48 -1.05 4.90
CA ILE A 110 22.47 0.02 5.07
C ILE A 110 22.04 0.07 6.54
N ASP A 111 21.55 1.21 6.97
CA ASP A 111 21.14 1.48 8.36
C ASP A 111 19.66 1.20 8.59
N ALA A 112 18.82 1.44 7.56
CA ALA A 112 17.39 1.16 7.62
C ALA A 112 16.84 0.74 6.26
N MET A 113 15.67 0.08 6.29
CA MET A 113 14.87 -0.19 5.09
C MET A 113 13.42 0.18 5.29
N PHE A 114 12.81 0.68 4.22
CA PHE A 114 11.38 0.87 4.10
C PHE A 114 10.76 -0.31 3.36
N LEU A 115 9.57 -0.71 3.80
CA LEU A 115 8.79 -1.77 3.20
C LEU A 115 7.31 -1.43 3.38
N THR A 116 6.57 -1.24 2.28
CA THR A 116 5.11 -1.11 2.31
C THR A 116 4.52 -2.41 1.78
N ALA A 117 3.99 -3.21 2.69
CA ALA A 117 3.47 -4.54 2.38
C ALA A 117 2.50 -5.02 3.47
N GLY A 118 1.75 -6.06 3.16
CA GLY A 118 1.00 -6.80 4.17
C GLY A 118 1.90 -7.32 5.28
N LEU A 119 1.34 -7.50 6.47
CA LEU A 119 2.07 -8.10 7.59
C LEU A 119 2.53 -9.51 7.23
N HIS A 120 3.57 -9.98 7.89
CA HIS A 120 4.22 -11.28 7.61
C HIS A 120 4.88 -11.39 6.23
N ALA A 121 5.33 -10.26 5.65
CA ALA A 121 6.11 -10.27 4.42
C ALA A 121 7.36 -11.17 4.57
N ASP A 122 7.55 -12.11 3.63
CA ASP A 122 8.58 -13.15 3.73
C ASP A 122 9.99 -12.59 3.97
N ALA A 123 10.36 -11.50 3.29
CA ALA A 123 11.67 -10.87 3.45
C ALA A 123 11.91 -10.43 4.90
N LEU A 124 10.88 -9.85 5.55
CA LEU A 124 10.99 -9.37 6.93
C LEU A 124 10.91 -10.52 7.94
N GLU A 125 10.09 -11.52 7.66
CA GLU A 125 10.04 -12.76 8.45
C GLU A 125 11.40 -13.48 8.48
N GLN A 126 12.09 -13.57 7.35
CA GLN A 126 13.42 -14.20 7.28
C GLN A 126 14.48 -13.32 7.94
N LEU A 127 14.44 -12.02 7.71
CA LEU A 127 15.34 -11.06 8.37
C LEU A 127 15.23 -11.17 9.89
N ALA A 128 14.02 -11.12 10.44
CA ALA A 128 13.77 -11.14 11.89
C ALA A 128 14.23 -12.44 12.57
N LYS A 129 14.36 -13.56 11.82
CA LYS A 129 14.92 -14.82 12.34
C LYS A 129 16.45 -14.83 12.43
N THR A 130 17.13 -14.01 11.63
CA THR A 130 18.59 -14.02 11.50
C THR A 130 19.26 -12.77 12.05
N CYS A 131 18.54 -11.67 12.12
CA CYS A 131 18.99 -10.38 12.62
C CYS A 131 17.95 -9.82 13.61
N ALA A 132 18.41 -9.40 14.79
CA ALA A 132 17.52 -8.68 15.70
C ALA A 132 17.14 -7.31 15.10
N ILE A 133 15.86 -7.10 14.88
CA ILE A 133 15.33 -5.89 14.27
C ILE A 133 14.51 -5.05 15.25
N ARG A 134 14.33 -3.79 14.89
CA ARG A 134 13.36 -2.86 15.49
C ARG A 134 12.56 -2.21 14.36
N LEU A 135 11.24 -2.13 14.55
CA LEU A 135 10.38 -1.30 13.73
C LEU A 135 10.27 0.08 14.39
N LEU A 136 10.41 1.13 13.59
CA LEU A 136 10.20 2.51 14.05
C LEU A 136 8.73 2.89 13.86
N SER A 137 8.12 3.52 14.86
CA SER A 137 6.75 4.02 14.74
C SER A 137 6.67 5.23 13.80
N VAL A 138 5.63 5.24 12.97
CA VAL A 138 5.21 6.39 12.15
C VAL A 138 3.97 7.00 12.78
N ASP A 139 4.14 7.57 13.97
CA ASP A 139 3.05 8.07 14.81
C ASP A 139 3.16 9.57 15.13
N GLY A 140 2.39 10.04 16.09
CA GLY A 140 2.43 11.41 16.60
C GLY A 140 2.29 12.46 15.49
N GLY A 141 3.20 13.44 15.48
CA GLY A 141 3.16 14.53 14.51
C GLY A 141 3.46 14.08 13.07
N VAL A 142 4.27 13.04 12.89
CA VAL A 142 4.60 12.48 11.56
C VAL A 142 3.36 11.79 10.98
N GLY A 143 2.76 10.87 11.71
CA GLY A 143 1.55 10.17 11.30
C GLY A 143 0.39 11.15 11.03
N ALA A 144 0.19 12.15 11.89
CA ALA A 144 -0.84 13.17 11.70
C ALA A 144 -0.64 13.98 10.40
N ARG A 145 0.60 14.34 10.04
CA ARG A 145 0.90 15.03 8.78
C ARG A 145 0.60 14.17 7.56
N LEU A 146 0.96 12.88 7.61
CA LEU A 146 0.69 11.94 6.52
C LEU A 146 -0.81 11.76 6.31
N LEU A 147 -1.57 11.48 7.37
CA LEU A 147 -3.03 11.30 7.30
C LEU A 147 -3.77 12.57 6.81
N ALA A 148 -3.23 13.76 7.10
CA ALA A 148 -3.81 15.02 6.63
C ALA A 148 -3.48 15.33 5.17
N ALA A 149 -2.28 14.93 4.71
CA ALA A 149 -1.79 15.26 3.37
C ALA A 149 -2.22 14.24 2.30
N TYR A 150 -2.41 12.97 2.68
CA TYR A 150 -2.64 11.88 1.74
C TYR A 150 -3.90 11.09 2.12
N PRO A 151 -5.01 11.27 1.40
CA PRO A 151 -6.30 10.63 1.72
C PRO A 151 -6.30 9.10 1.66
N ALA A 152 -5.35 8.51 0.93
CA ALA A 152 -5.21 7.06 0.82
C ALA A 152 -4.66 6.41 2.10
N TYR A 153 -3.95 7.18 2.95
CA TYR A 153 -3.41 6.65 4.21
C TYR A 153 -4.48 6.45 5.27
N ARG A 154 -4.28 5.41 6.05
CA ARG A 154 -5.02 5.10 7.28
C ARG A 154 -4.06 4.88 8.44
N ALA A 155 -4.51 5.15 9.66
CA ALA A 155 -3.74 4.78 10.85
C ALA A 155 -3.79 3.25 11.02
N CYS A 156 -2.64 2.66 11.29
CA CYS A 156 -2.47 1.22 11.41
C CYS A 156 -1.62 0.88 12.63
N VAL A 157 -1.81 -0.32 13.17
CA VAL A 157 -0.98 -0.88 14.23
C VAL A 157 -0.43 -2.22 13.76
N ILE A 158 0.88 -2.39 13.87
CA ILE A 158 1.55 -3.68 13.74
C ILE A 158 1.59 -4.30 15.13
N PRO A 159 0.79 -5.34 15.41
CA PRO A 159 0.67 -5.90 16.77
C PRO A 159 2.01 -6.46 17.27
N ALA A 160 2.21 -6.39 18.58
CA ALA A 160 3.32 -7.06 19.25
C ALA A 160 3.36 -8.55 18.88
N GLY A 161 4.56 -9.06 18.64
CA GLY A 161 4.75 -10.46 18.24
C GLY A 161 4.49 -10.76 16.76
N THR A 162 4.20 -9.77 15.92
CA THR A 162 4.11 -9.95 14.46
C THR A 162 5.41 -10.48 13.90
N TYR A 163 6.55 -9.96 14.35
CA TYR A 163 7.87 -10.43 13.93
C TYR A 163 8.69 -10.91 15.13
N ALA A 164 9.64 -11.81 14.88
CA ALA A 164 10.50 -12.34 15.92
C ALA A 164 11.25 -11.21 16.66
N GLY A 165 11.10 -11.16 17.99
CA GLY A 165 11.74 -10.16 18.85
C GLY A 165 10.99 -8.83 18.97
N GLN A 166 9.90 -8.61 18.23
CA GLN A 166 9.04 -7.44 18.40
C GLN A 166 8.13 -7.60 19.63
N ALA A 167 8.47 -6.92 20.70
CA ALA A 167 7.78 -7.07 21.99
C ALA A 167 6.59 -6.11 22.18
N GLU A 168 6.50 -5.05 21.39
CA GLU A 168 5.52 -3.97 21.56
C GLU A 168 4.77 -3.72 20.26
N ASP A 169 3.56 -3.15 20.37
CA ASP A 169 2.81 -2.63 19.23
C ASP A 169 3.57 -1.49 18.59
N VAL A 170 3.55 -1.43 17.25
CA VAL A 170 4.16 -0.35 16.46
C VAL A 170 3.08 0.39 15.69
N TRP A 171 2.93 1.66 15.99
CA TRP A 171 1.99 2.54 15.29
C TRP A 171 2.57 3.00 13.97
N THR A 172 1.78 2.92 12.91
CA THR A 172 2.19 3.33 11.58
C THR A 172 1.00 3.78 10.74
N VAL A 173 1.24 4.04 9.47
CA VAL A 173 0.22 4.29 8.46
C VAL A 173 0.20 3.15 7.45
N SER A 174 -0.92 2.98 6.78
CA SER A 174 -1.13 1.93 5.78
C SER A 174 -1.87 2.45 4.56
N VAL A 175 -1.74 1.74 3.47
CA VAL A 175 -2.55 1.85 2.25
C VAL A 175 -3.26 0.52 1.99
N GLN A 176 -4.16 0.48 1.00
CA GLN A 176 -4.84 -0.76 0.62
C GLN A 176 -4.24 -1.35 -0.65
N ALA A 177 -4.06 -2.66 -0.69
CA ALA A 177 -3.90 -3.38 -1.94
C ALA A 177 -5.27 -3.49 -2.61
N LEU A 178 -5.40 -2.96 -3.82
CA LEU A 178 -6.63 -3.00 -4.60
C LEU A 178 -6.50 -3.98 -5.77
N LEU A 179 -7.51 -4.81 -5.96
CA LEU A 179 -7.72 -5.50 -7.24
C LEU A 179 -8.33 -4.49 -8.22
N LEU A 180 -7.65 -4.29 -9.33
CA LEU A 180 -8.04 -3.39 -10.40
C LEU A 180 -8.42 -4.18 -11.66
N ALA A 181 -9.37 -3.65 -12.42
CA ALA A 181 -9.78 -4.18 -13.71
C ALA A 181 -9.71 -3.10 -14.80
N SER A 182 -9.28 -3.48 -16.00
CA SER A 182 -9.35 -2.63 -17.17
C SER A 182 -10.82 -2.32 -17.52
N ASN A 183 -11.14 -1.07 -17.81
CA ASN A 183 -12.47 -0.63 -18.26
C ASN A 183 -12.86 -1.17 -19.65
N THR A 184 -11.95 -1.88 -20.32
CA THR A 184 -12.26 -2.62 -21.56
C THR A 184 -12.94 -3.97 -21.30
N LEU A 185 -12.92 -4.46 -20.05
CA LEU A 185 -13.67 -5.65 -19.66
C LEU A 185 -15.17 -5.33 -19.59
N SER A 186 -16.00 -6.29 -20.01
CA SER A 186 -17.46 -6.10 -19.88
C SER A 186 -17.91 -6.20 -18.41
N ASP A 187 -18.97 -5.47 -18.08
CA ASP A 187 -19.59 -5.48 -16.75
C ASP A 187 -19.93 -6.89 -16.29
N GLU A 188 -20.47 -7.73 -17.18
CA GLU A 188 -20.77 -9.14 -16.90
C GLU A 188 -19.52 -9.93 -16.51
N THR A 189 -18.40 -9.70 -17.20
CA THR A 189 -17.13 -10.37 -16.91
C THR A 189 -16.62 -9.98 -15.53
N VAL A 190 -16.58 -8.69 -15.22
CA VAL A 190 -16.09 -8.20 -13.92
C VAL A 190 -17.04 -8.58 -12.79
N GLN A 191 -18.36 -8.53 -13.00
CA GLN A 191 -19.34 -8.99 -12.02
C GLN A 191 -19.13 -10.47 -11.65
N ARG A 192 -18.95 -11.34 -12.65
CA ARG A 192 -18.64 -12.76 -12.43
C ARG A 192 -17.30 -12.97 -11.74
N LEU A 193 -16.29 -12.20 -12.11
CA LEU A 193 -14.97 -12.23 -11.47
C LEU A 193 -15.07 -11.87 -9.99
N THR A 194 -15.77 -10.79 -9.67
CA THR A 194 -15.99 -10.34 -8.29
C THR A 194 -16.72 -11.40 -7.47
N ALA A 195 -17.79 -11.99 -8.04
CA ALA A 195 -18.50 -13.09 -7.41
C ALA A 195 -17.58 -14.28 -7.13
N ARG A 196 -16.79 -14.71 -8.12
CA ARG A 196 -15.85 -15.82 -7.97
C ARG A 196 -14.74 -15.56 -6.97
N TYR A 197 -14.25 -14.33 -6.89
CA TYR A 197 -13.29 -13.95 -5.87
C TYR A 197 -13.87 -14.18 -4.47
N PHE A 198 -15.03 -13.62 -4.17
CA PHE A 198 -15.65 -13.78 -2.84
C PHE A 198 -16.16 -15.19 -2.55
N ASP A 199 -16.59 -15.96 -3.56
CA ASP A 199 -16.89 -17.39 -3.41
C ASP A 199 -15.67 -18.23 -2.99
N SER A 200 -14.45 -17.76 -3.29
CA SER A 200 -13.20 -18.48 -3.07
C SER A 200 -12.27 -17.82 -2.06
N VAL A 201 -12.62 -16.66 -1.52
CA VAL A 201 -11.73 -15.82 -0.72
C VAL A 201 -11.20 -16.52 0.53
N ASP A 202 -12.01 -17.34 1.20
CA ASP A 202 -11.58 -18.10 2.38
C ASP A 202 -10.49 -19.12 2.03
N ALA A 203 -10.60 -19.76 0.86
CA ALA A 203 -9.57 -20.68 0.38
C ALA A 203 -8.28 -19.95 0.00
N VAL A 204 -8.39 -18.77 -0.58
CA VAL A 204 -7.23 -17.93 -0.88
C VAL A 204 -6.59 -17.44 0.42
N ALA A 205 -7.38 -16.94 1.37
CA ALA A 205 -6.90 -16.46 2.68
C ALA A 205 -6.16 -17.55 3.47
N ALA A 206 -6.61 -18.81 3.35
CA ALA A 206 -5.91 -19.94 3.97
C ALA A 206 -4.57 -20.30 3.30
N ALA A 207 -4.32 -19.81 2.08
CA ALA A 207 -3.13 -20.13 1.28
C ALA A 207 -2.06 -19.03 1.28
N VAL A 208 -2.39 -17.83 1.75
CA VAL A 208 -1.48 -16.68 1.77
C VAL A 208 -1.25 -16.18 3.21
N PRO A 209 -0.05 -15.66 3.55
CA PRO A 209 0.26 -15.22 4.90
C PRO A 209 -0.42 -13.89 5.28
N VAL A 210 -0.80 -13.08 4.30
CA VAL A 210 -1.41 -11.76 4.54
C VAL A 210 -2.88 -11.89 4.95
N PRO A 211 -3.35 -11.07 5.92
CA PRO A 211 -4.77 -11.05 6.32
C PRO A 211 -5.63 -10.45 5.21
N LEU A 212 -6.28 -11.30 4.40
CA LEU A 212 -7.18 -10.83 3.35
C LEU A 212 -8.48 -10.27 3.90
N VAL A 213 -9.03 -9.27 3.21
CA VAL A 213 -10.39 -8.78 3.40
C VAL A 213 -11.35 -9.82 2.81
N THR A 214 -12.03 -10.58 3.68
CA THR A 214 -12.97 -11.64 3.27
C THR A 214 -14.42 -11.17 3.22
N ASP A 215 -14.76 -10.08 3.90
CA ASP A 215 -16.10 -9.49 3.90
C ASP A 215 -16.28 -8.55 2.70
N PRO A 216 -17.24 -8.84 1.78
CA PRO A 216 -17.52 -7.98 0.65
C PRO A 216 -17.90 -6.54 1.03
N ALA A 217 -18.57 -6.34 2.18
CA ALA A 217 -18.95 -5.00 2.62
C ALA A 217 -17.73 -4.16 3.03
N VAL A 218 -16.73 -4.79 3.66
CA VAL A 218 -15.46 -4.15 4.00
C VAL A 218 -14.67 -3.85 2.73
N ALA A 219 -14.58 -4.80 1.80
CA ALA A 219 -13.87 -4.62 0.52
C ALA A 219 -14.48 -3.50 -0.33
N ALA A 220 -15.82 -3.37 -0.32
CA ALA A 220 -16.55 -2.34 -1.05
C ALA A 220 -16.43 -0.93 -0.45
N ALA A 221 -15.92 -0.79 0.77
CA ALA A 221 -15.85 0.49 1.49
C ALA A 221 -14.47 1.16 1.43
N GLN A 222 -13.48 0.57 0.76
CA GLN A 222 -12.08 0.97 0.92
C GLN A 222 -11.39 1.47 -0.36
N SER A 223 -12.11 1.66 -1.46
CA SER A 223 -11.52 2.21 -2.67
C SER A 223 -11.42 3.73 -2.64
N VAL A 224 -10.32 4.25 -3.14
CA VAL A 224 -10.06 5.69 -3.36
C VAL A 224 -10.30 6.12 -4.81
N ILE A 225 -10.59 5.16 -5.70
CA ILE A 225 -10.97 5.37 -7.09
C ILE A 225 -12.33 4.72 -7.37
N PRO A 226 -13.03 5.08 -8.47
CA PRO A 226 -14.32 4.47 -8.79
C PRO A 226 -14.25 2.95 -8.95
N TYR A 227 -15.31 2.28 -8.52
CA TYR A 227 -15.48 0.84 -8.79
C TYR A 227 -15.87 0.62 -10.25
N HIS A 228 -15.39 -0.50 -10.83
CA HIS A 228 -15.87 -0.97 -12.12
C HIS A 228 -17.38 -1.25 -12.05
N PRO A 229 -18.19 -0.84 -13.06
CA PRO A 229 -19.64 -1.02 -13.01
C PRO A 229 -20.07 -2.47 -12.72
N GLY A 230 -19.36 -3.46 -13.26
CA GLY A 230 -19.59 -4.88 -12.96
C GLY A 230 -19.33 -5.25 -11.51
N ALA A 231 -18.29 -4.71 -10.87
CA ALA A 231 -18.04 -4.92 -9.44
C ALA A 231 -19.13 -4.23 -8.60
N ALA A 232 -19.48 -2.99 -8.93
CA ALA A 232 -20.55 -2.26 -8.26
C ALA A 232 -21.91 -3.00 -8.38
N ALA A 233 -22.19 -3.61 -9.53
CA ALA A 233 -23.40 -4.43 -9.72
C ALA A 233 -23.41 -5.69 -8.83
N TYR A 234 -22.25 -6.34 -8.65
CA TYR A 234 -22.13 -7.45 -7.69
C TYR A 234 -22.46 -6.99 -6.26
N TYR A 235 -21.80 -5.93 -5.77
CA TYR A 235 -22.04 -5.41 -4.43
C TYR A 235 -23.49 -5.01 -4.21
N THR A 236 -24.08 -4.29 -5.17
CA THR A 236 -25.49 -3.90 -5.10
C THR A 236 -26.42 -5.10 -5.03
N ALA A 237 -26.15 -6.18 -5.79
CA ALA A 237 -26.92 -7.41 -5.73
C ALA A 237 -26.83 -8.13 -4.36
N GLN A 238 -25.77 -7.87 -3.59
CA GLN A 238 -25.60 -8.32 -2.20
C GLN A 238 -26.21 -7.35 -1.17
N GLY A 239 -26.85 -6.25 -1.60
CA GLY A 239 -27.37 -5.20 -0.73
C GLY A 239 -26.29 -4.28 -0.15
N ILE A 240 -25.09 -4.26 -0.74
CA ILE A 240 -23.95 -3.44 -0.33
C ILE A 240 -23.87 -2.23 -1.27
N THR A 241 -23.75 -1.02 -0.71
CA THR A 241 -23.45 0.19 -1.48
C THR A 241 -21.94 0.40 -1.48
N PRO A 242 -21.24 0.26 -2.62
CA PRO A 242 -19.80 0.50 -2.66
C PRO A 242 -19.52 1.98 -2.35
N ALA A 243 -18.57 2.21 -1.44
CA ALA A 243 -18.11 3.55 -1.09
C ALA A 243 -16.81 3.84 -1.85
N GLY A 244 -16.88 4.72 -2.81
CA GLY A 244 -15.77 5.24 -3.59
C GLY A 244 -16.15 6.57 -4.18
N PRO A 245 -15.21 7.36 -4.74
CA PRO A 245 -15.57 8.56 -5.47
C PRO A 245 -16.55 8.18 -6.60
N GLU A 246 -17.56 9.03 -6.81
CA GLU A 246 -18.49 8.82 -7.93
C GLU A 246 -17.69 8.82 -9.24
N THR A 247 -18.06 7.95 -10.17
CA THR A 247 -17.54 8.01 -11.55
C THR A 247 -17.86 9.39 -12.08
N GLY A 248 -16.86 10.26 -12.20
CA GLY A 248 -17.03 11.52 -12.91
C GLY A 248 -17.62 11.21 -14.28
N ALA A 249 -18.67 11.93 -14.68
CA ALA A 249 -19.29 11.76 -15.98
C ALA A 249 -18.19 11.74 -17.05
N SER A 250 -18.26 10.77 -17.95
CA SER A 250 -17.33 10.72 -19.09
C SER A 250 -17.36 12.07 -19.80
N PRO A 251 -16.20 12.58 -20.31
CA PRO A 251 -16.15 13.87 -21.01
C PRO A 251 -17.15 14.01 -22.17
N GLU A 252 -17.66 12.88 -22.67
CA GLU A 252 -18.71 12.84 -23.70
C GLU A 252 -20.11 13.21 -23.19
N GLN A 253 -20.34 13.14 -21.85
CA GLN A 253 -21.63 13.53 -21.25
C GLN A 253 -21.66 15.02 -20.86
N GLU A 254 -20.51 15.65 -20.62
CA GLU A 254 -20.42 17.12 -20.42
C GLU A 254 -20.52 17.92 -21.71
N ALA A 255 -20.21 17.32 -22.87
CA ALA A 255 -20.34 17.98 -24.17
C ALA A 255 -21.77 17.95 -24.74
N ALA A 256 -22.71 17.24 -24.11
CA ALA A 256 -24.10 17.07 -24.56
C ALA A 256 -25.15 17.81 -23.66
N ALA A 257 -24.69 18.55 -22.65
CA ALA A 257 -25.52 19.38 -21.76
C ALA A 257 -25.25 20.88 -22.00
#